data_57caf906212f83507c03716e7fa798b6
#
_entry.id   57caf906212f83507c03716e7fa798b6
#
_cell.length_a   1.000
_cell.length_b   1.000
_cell.length_c   1.000
_cell.angle_alpha   90.00
_cell.angle_beta   90.00
_cell.angle_gamma   90.00
#
_symmetry.space_group_name_H-M   'P 1'
#
loop_
_entity.id
_entity.type
_entity.pdbx_description
1 polymer ?
#
loop_
_entity_poly.entity_id
_entity_poly.type
_entity_poly.pdbx_seq_one_letter_code
_entity_poly.pdbx_strand_id
1 'polypeptide(L)'
;PHQLPNLATIDVDDYSVDKEGRFEDWDRTYHARIIDIASALGARAIGVDFLMPEPSTPMIRENQVAESDVHSREAVLALFRNPDVVLSDACRKWNNVYFAQYLTEAETQDYDRSLRENPPRTEVEEHRFQLVQRFTIPITQDFQKEFVVGSQLWAPVDTFLATARGAGQVQPIPDMDGIVRRNRAFYVYDGRIFPSLSIVMAADYLGVPLSSFKFEPGRVTLPNAHIPGEPAPRDIVIPLGARGTILVNWAGDYRSTYRHFPYASVKTFWEVHQREQLAGLVKRDLARDPALLDGLMGGQID
;
A
#
# COMPACT_ATOMS: atom_id res chain seq x y z
N PRO A 1 18.22 16.26 -15.17
CA PRO A 1 17.43 15.27 -14.44
C PRO A 1 15.95 15.62 -14.62
N HIS A 2 15.18 14.66 -15.15
CA HIS A 2 13.74 14.85 -15.27
C HIS A 2 13.13 14.58 -13.90
N GLN A 3 12.65 15.63 -13.23
CA GLN A 3 11.82 15.45 -12.04
C GLN A 3 10.51 14.77 -12.46
N LEU A 4 10.06 13.81 -11.67
CA LEU A 4 8.74 13.18 -11.80
C LEU A 4 7.76 13.90 -10.83
N PRO A 5 7.11 15.00 -11.28
CA PRO A 5 6.35 15.88 -10.40
C PRO A 5 5.12 15.20 -9.78
N ASN A 6 4.65 14.11 -10.40
CA ASN A 6 3.46 13.39 -9.99
C ASN A 6 3.77 12.16 -9.11
N LEU A 7 5.03 11.95 -8.76
CA LEU A 7 5.47 10.88 -7.89
C LEU A 7 6.16 11.46 -6.66
N ALA A 8 5.81 10.95 -5.48
CA ALA A 8 6.47 11.25 -4.23
C ALA A 8 6.61 9.98 -3.40
N THR A 9 7.61 9.94 -2.55
CA THR A 9 7.77 8.89 -1.55
C THR A 9 7.59 9.49 -0.15
N ILE A 10 7.03 8.70 0.76
CA ILE A 10 6.98 8.98 2.18
C ILE A 10 7.87 7.93 2.83
N ASP A 11 9.05 8.36 3.25
CA ASP A 11 10.13 7.45 3.61
C ASP A 11 10.16 7.20 5.12
N VAL A 12 10.29 5.93 5.49
CA VAL A 12 10.66 5.52 6.84
C VAL A 12 12.19 5.67 6.95
N ASP A 13 12.63 6.87 7.25
CA ASP A 13 14.03 7.25 7.36
C ASP A 13 14.51 7.30 8.82
N ASP A 14 15.82 7.48 9.03
CA ASP A 14 16.41 7.54 10.36
C ASP A 14 15.78 8.65 11.22
N TYR A 15 15.45 9.79 10.61
CA TYR A 15 14.76 10.87 11.32
C TYR A 15 13.38 10.45 11.82
N SER A 16 12.63 9.71 11.01
CA SER A 16 11.32 9.21 11.40
C SER A 16 11.41 8.15 12.51
N VAL A 17 12.41 7.27 12.45
CA VAL A 17 12.68 6.28 13.50
C VAL A 17 13.12 6.96 14.81
N ASP A 18 13.98 7.97 14.74
CA ASP A 18 14.39 8.73 15.92
C ASP A 18 13.22 9.47 16.61
N LYS A 19 12.23 9.92 15.83
CA LYS A 19 11.07 10.67 16.34
C LYS A 19 9.94 9.80 16.84
N GLU A 20 9.65 8.69 16.14
CA GLU A 20 8.47 7.86 16.38
C GLU A 20 8.81 6.52 17.04
N GLY A 21 10.10 6.22 17.24
CA GLY A 21 10.59 4.93 17.71
C GLY A 21 10.82 3.93 16.59
N ARG A 22 11.12 2.69 16.94
CA ARG A 22 11.44 1.62 15.99
C ARG A 22 10.26 1.33 15.10
N PHE A 23 10.51 1.11 13.80
CA PHE A 23 9.47 0.87 12.81
C PHE A 23 8.60 -0.36 13.14
N GLU A 24 9.20 -1.40 13.70
CA GLU A 24 8.51 -2.63 14.10
C GLU A 24 7.48 -2.40 15.22
N ASP A 25 7.67 -1.35 16.01
CA ASP A 25 6.79 -0.97 17.13
C ASP A 25 5.66 -0.02 16.68
N TRP A 26 5.66 0.41 15.42
CA TRP A 26 4.61 1.29 14.91
C TRP A 26 3.32 0.52 14.71
N ASP A 27 2.30 0.92 15.43
CA ASP A 27 0.98 0.33 15.18
C ASP A 27 0.41 0.83 13.83
N ARG A 28 -0.48 0.06 13.25
CA ARG A 28 -1.05 0.34 11.92
C ARG A 28 -1.91 1.59 11.85
N THR A 29 -2.27 2.19 12.99
CA THR A 29 -2.96 3.49 13.04
C THR A 29 -2.05 4.62 12.53
N TYR A 30 -0.72 4.48 12.66
CA TYR A 30 0.23 5.39 12.04
C TYR A 30 0.11 5.37 10.52
N HIS A 31 0.05 4.18 9.93
CA HIS A 31 -0.09 4.03 8.47
C HIS A 31 -1.45 4.51 7.99
N ALA A 32 -2.53 4.23 8.74
CA ALA A 32 -3.87 4.75 8.45
C ALA A 32 -3.87 6.28 8.40
N ARG A 33 -3.19 6.93 9.36
CA ARG A 33 -3.05 8.38 9.39
C ARG A 33 -2.30 8.94 8.19
N ILE A 34 -1.20 8.32 7.77
CA ILE A 34 -0.47 8.74 6.57
C ILE A 34 -1.32 8.59 5.31
N ILE A 35 -2.10 7.51 5.20
CA ILE A 35 -3.04 7.31 4.10
C ILE A 35 -4.10 8.42 4.09
N ASP A 36 -4.69 8.74 5.24
CA ASP A 36 -5.66 9.83 5.35
C ASP A 36 -5.05 11.18 4.92
N ILE A 37 -3.83 11.47 5.37
CA ILE A 37 -3.13 12.72 5.03
C ILE A 37 -2.84 12.78 3.53
N ALA A 38 -2.16 11.77 2.98
CA ALA A 38 -1.77 11.74 1.58
C ALA A 38 -3.01 11.81 0.65
N SER A 39 -4.07 11.09 0.99
CA SER A 39 -5.31 11.11 0.23
C SER A 39 -6.03 12.46 0.30
N ALA A 40 -6.09 13.07 1.49
CA ALA A 40 -6.66 14.42 1.67
C ALA A 40 -5.87 15.50 0.91
N LEU A 41 -4.56 15.30 0.72
CA LEU A 41 -3.70 16.15 -0.09
C LEU A 41 -3.78 15.84 -1.60
N GLY A 42 -4.61 14.89 -2.01
CA GLY A 42 -4.90 14.59 -3.41
C GLY A 42 -4.12 13.44 -4.01
N ALA A 43 -3.51 12.56 -3.21
CA ALA A 43 -2.89 11.34 -3.72
C ALA A 43 -3.94 10.44 -4.38
N ARG A 44 -3.76 10.14 -5.67
CA ARG A 44 -4.67 9.30 -6.45
C ARG A 44 -4.41 7.81 -6.26
N ALA A 45 -3.17 7.45 -5.93
CA ALA A 45 -2.75 6.08 -5.67
C ALA A 45 -1.65 6.09 -4.59
N ILE A 46 -1.74 5.20 -3.62
CA ILE A 46 -0.78 5.05 -2.53
C ILE A 46 -0.32 3.60 -2.52
N GLY A 47 0.95 3.37 -2.88
CA GLY A 47 1.60 2.06 -2.75
C GLY A 47 2.22 1.92 -1.36
N VAL A 48 1.86 0.87 -0.65
CA VAL A 48 2.45 0.50 0.65
C VAL A 48 3.47 -0.60 0.39
N ASP A 49 4.75 -0.23 0.38
CA ASP A 49 5.88 -1.10 -0.01
C ASP A 49 6.51 -1.80 1.20
N PHE A 50 5.69 -2.37 2.04
CA PHE A 50 6.10 -3.29 3.11
C PHE A 50 5.02 -4.33 3.37
N LEU A 51 5.45 -5.51 3.82
CA LEU A 51 4.55 -6.64 4.02
C LEU A 51 3.81 -6.54 5.36
N MET A 52 2.54 -6.92 5.35
CA MET A 52 1.70 -6.99 6.54
C MET A 52 0.98 -8.35 6.62
N PRO A 53 1.71 -9.47 6.71
CA PRO A 53 1.11 -10.81 6.63
C PRO A 53 0.46 -11.26 7.95
N GLU A 54 0.78 -10.60 9.06
CA GLU A 54 0.30 -10.96 10.38
C GLU A 54 -0.68 -9.93 10.92
N PRO A 55 -1.73 -10.36 11.66
CA PRO A 55 -2.63 -9.44 12.35
C PRO A 55 -1.90 -8.64 13.43
N SER A 56 -2.30 -7.39 13.64
CA SER A 56 -1.85 -6.61 14.79
C SER A 56 -2.48 -7.10 16.08
N THR A 57 -1.74 -6.97 17.17
CA THR A 57 -2.31 -7.14 18.51
C THR A 57 -3.17 -5.92 18.84
N PRO A 58 -4.45 -6.10 19.23
CA PRO A 58 -5.28 -5.00 19.73
C PRO A 58 -4.64 -4.35 20.96
N MET A 59 -4.57 -3.03 20.98
CA MET A 59 -3.94 -2.28 22.08
C MET A 59 -4.91 -1.28 22.69
N ILE A 60 -4.73 -1.02 23.99
CA ILE A 60 -5.35 0.11 24.71
C ILE A 60 -4.26 1.18 24.86
N ARG A 61 -4.55 2.41 24.48
CA ARG A 61 -3.64 3.53 24.71
C ARG A 61 -3.84 4.09 26.13
N GLU A 62 -2.75 4.37 26.82
CA GLU A 62 -2.74 4.85 28.21
C GLU A 62 -3.63 6.10 28.41
N ASN A 63 -3.57 7.05 27.48
CA ASN A 63 -4.42 8.25 27.52
C ASN A 63 -5.92 7.95 27.42
N GLN A 64 -6.32 6.87 26.76
CA GLN A 64 -7.73 6.46 26.68
C GLN A 64 -8.24 5.89 28.00
N VAL A 65 -7.38 5.26 28.78
CA VAL A 65 -7.72 4.75 30.11
C VAL A 65 -7.89 5.91 31.10
N ALA A 66 -7.00 6.92 31.04
CA ALA A 66 -7.02 8.07 31.91
C ALA A 66 -8.26 8.98 31.74
N GLU A 67 -8.81 9.05 30.52
CA GLU A 67 -9.96 9.87 30.17
C GLU A 67 -11.31 9.13 30.30
N SER A 68 -11.29 7.83 30.60
CA SER A 68 -12.50 7.00 30.61
C SER A 68 -12.89 6.57 32.02
N ASP A 69 -14.18 6.70 32.31
CA ASP A 69 -14.84 6.19 33.53
C ASP A 69 -15.05 4.66 33.37
N VAL A 70 -13.98 3.88 33.53
CA VAL A 70 -13.97 2.45 33.24
C VAL A 70 -14.43 1.67 34.48
N HIS A 71 -15.73 1.41 34.59
CA HIS A 71 -16.30 0.64 35.70
C HIS A 71 -16.84 -0.73 35.27
N SER A 72 -16.74 -1.10 33.98
CA SER A 72 -17.21 -2.39 33.49
C SER A 72 -16.25 -3.06 32.51
N ARG A 73 -16.35 -4.39 32.38
CA ARG A 73 -15.61 -5.15 31.39
C ARG A 73 -15.92 -4.68 29.98
N GLU A 74 -17.18 -4.36 29.70
CA GLU A 74 -17.65 -3.86 28.39
C GLU A 74 -17.01 -2.51 28.06
N ALA A 75 -16.88 -1.61 29.03
CA ALA A 75 -16.20 -0.33 28.86
C ALA A 75 -14.71 -0.53 28.58
N VAL A 76 -14.03 -1.47 29.24
CA VAL A 76 -12.64 -1.82 28.94
C VAL A 76 -12.52 -2.34 27.51
N LEU A 77 -13.39 -3.27 27.11
CA LEU A 77 -13.36 -3.84 25.76
C LEU A 77 -13.63 -2.79 24.67
N ALA A 78 -14.45 -1.78 24.95
CA ALA A 78 -14.72 -0.67 24.03
C ALA A 78 -13.48 0.24 23.80
N LEU A 79 -12.50 0.23 24.72
CA LEU A 79 -11.25 0.97 24.58
C LEU A 79 -10.24 0.25 23.67
N PHE A 80 -10.41 -1.05 23.47
CA PHE A 80 -9.55 -1.80 22.58
C PHE A 80 -9.78 -1.35 21.14
N ARG A 81 -8.79 -0.71 20.54
CA ARG A 81 -8.77 -0.47 19.12
C ARG A 81 -7.94 -1.56 18.43
N ASN A 82 -8.53 -2.17 17.42
CA ASN A 82 -7.79 -3.03 16.52
C ASN A 82 -7.16 -2.15 15.43
N PRO A 83 -5.82 -1.99 15.41
CA PRO A 83 -5.14 -1.16 14.42
C PRO A 83 -5.41 -1.59 12.97
N ASP A 84 -5.68 -2.89 12.74
CA ASP A 84 -6.01 -3.43 11.41
C ASP A 84 -7.35 -2.89 10.92
N VAL A 85 -8.34 -2.78 11.82
CA VAL A 85 -9.64 -2.19 11.46
C VAL A 85 -9.48 -0.72 11.10
N VAL A 86 -8.71 0.04 11.88
CA VAL A 86 -8.44 1.47 11.61
C VAL A 86 -7.79 1.66 10.25
N LEU A 87 -6.78 0.85 9.92
CA LEU A 87 -6.12 0.90 8.61
C LEU A 87 -7.07 0.48 7.48
N SER A 88 -7.85 -0.59 7.68
CA SER A 88 -8.85 -1.04 6.71
C SER A 88 -9.91 0.01 6.43
N ASP A 89 -10.35 0.76 7.46
CA ASP A 89 -11.33 1.83 7.30
C ASP A 89 -10.75 2.99 6.48
N ALA A 90 -9.50 3.36 6.69
CA ALA A 90 -8.82 4.35 5.86
C ALA A 90 -8.73 3.87 4.40
N CYS A 91 -8.35 2.61 4.17
CA CYS A 91 -8.30 2.03 2.83
C CYS A 91 -9.67 2.04 2.15
N ARG A 92 -10.73 1.65 2.87
CA ARG A 92 -12.12 1.66 2.35
C ARG A 92 -12.61 3.07 2.04
N LYS A 93 -12.33 4.03 2.91
CA LYS A 93 -12.71 5.43 2.77
C LYS A 93 -12.15 6.05 1.50
N TRP A 94 -10.88 5.82 1.21
CA TRP A 94 -10.18 6.48 0.11
C TRP A 94 -10.15 5.65 -1.17
N ASN A 95 -10.21 4.33 -1.06
CA ASN A 95 -10.20 3.39 -2.19
C ASN A 95 -9.05 3.64 -3.20
N ASN A 96 -7.88 3.98 -2.70
CA ASN A 96 -6.69 4.33 -3.50
C ASN A 96 -5.40 3.66 -2.98
N VAL A 97 -5.51 2.66 -2.10
CA VAL A 97 -4.38 2.01 -1.43
C VAL A 97 -4.07 0.66 -2.07
N TYR A 98 -2.79 0.44 -2.35
CA TYR A 98 -2.25 -0.78 -2.94
C TYR A 98 -1.22 -1.37 -2.00
N PHE A 99 -1.31 -2.67 -1.73
CA PHE A 99 -0.43 -3.36 -0.80
C PHE A 99 0.61 -4.21 -1.49
N ALA A 100 1.80 -4.23 -0.88
CA ALA A 100 2.84 -5.18 -1.22
C ALA A 100 2.41 -6.61 -0.88
N GLN A 101 2.77 -7.53 -1.75
CA GLN A 101 2.75 -8.96 -1.51
C GLN A 101 4.05 -9.58 -2.02
N TYR A 102 4.36 -10.79 -1.57
CA TYR A 102 5.60 -11.46 -1.91
C TYR A 102 5.32 -12.93 -2.24
N LEU A 103 5.93 -13.42 -3.31
CA LEU A 103 5.97 -14.84 -3.63
C LEU A 103 7.38 -15.36 -3.43
N THR A 104 7.57 -16.31 -2.52
CA THR A 104 8.82 -17.07 -2.47
C THR A 104 9.03 -17.77 -3.79
N GLU A 105 10.22 -17.68 -4.38
CA GLU A 105 10.51 -18.42 -5.60
C GLU A 105 10.54 -19.92 -5.33
N ALA A 106 9.98 -20.70 -6.25
CA ALA A 106 10.09 -22.14 -6.19
C ALA A 106 11.53 -22.59 -6.45
N GLU A 107 11.99 -23.63 -5.77
CA GLU A 107 13.29 -24.25 -6.04
C GLU A 107 13.38 -24.74 -7.48
N THR A 108 12.30 -25.32 -7.99
CA THR A 108 12.17 -25.66 -9.40
C THR A 108 11.41 -24.56 -10.15
N GLN A 109 11.92 -24.17 -11.29
CA GLN A 109 11.25 -23.25 -12.20
C GLN A 109 10.39 -23.98 -13.27
N ASP A 110 10.17 -25.26 -13.11
CA ASP A 110 9.15 -26.03 -13.83
C ASP A 110 7.80 -25.87 -13.13
N TYR A 111 6.90 -25.15 -13.79
CA TYR A 111 5.58 -24.79 -13.23
C TYR A 111 4.74 -26.04 -12.87
N ASP A 112 4.67 -27.01 -13.78
CA ASP A 112 3.83 -28.19 -13.59
C ASP A 112 4.42 -29.09 -12.48
N ARG A 113 5.74 -29.10 -12.30
CA ARG A 113 6.41 -29.77 -11.19
C ARG A 113 6.18 -29.03 -9.87
N SER A 114 6.31 -27.72 -9.86
CA SER A 114 6.05 -26.89 -8.67
C SER A 114 4.63 -27.10 -8.14
N LEU A 115 3.62 -27.15 -9.01
CA LEU A 115 2.24 -27.42 -8.57
C LEU A 115 2.07 -28.75 -7.82
N ARG A 116 2.87 -29.77 -8.18
CA ARG A 116 2.82 -31.08 -7.52
C ARG A 116 3.61 -31.13 -6.20
N GLU A 117 4.65 -30.33 -6.10
CA GLU A 117 5.61 -30.36 -4.99
C GLU A 117 5.30 -29.31 -3.91
N ASN A 118 4.52 -28.27 -4.25
CA ASN A 118 4.13 -27.25 -3.28
C ASN A 118 3.28 -27.88 -2.16
N PRO A 119 3.55 -27.53 -0.91
CA PRO A 119 2.74 -27.98 0.21
C PRO A 119 1.31 -27.43 0.08
N PRO A 120 0.31 -28.18 0.58
CA PRO A 120 -1.05 -27.68 0.64
C PRO A 120 -1.12 -26.44 1.52
N ARG A 121 -1.90 -25.45 1.10
CA ARG A 121 -2.16 -24.26 1.90
C ARG A 121 -2.98 -24.59 3.14
N THR A 122 -2.71 -23.89 4.24
CA THR A 122 -3.60 -23.84 5.39
C THR A 122 -4.93 -23.17 5.02
N GLU A 123 -5.95 -23.31 5.85
CA GLU A 123 -7.26 -22.66 5.63
C GLU A 123 -7.13 -21.13 5.52
N VAL A 124 -6.27 -20.52 6.34
CA VAL A 124 -6.00 -19.07 6.32
C VAL A 124 -5.31 -18.67 5.01
N GLU A 125 -4.30 -19.41 4.57
CA GLU A 125 -3.59 -19.14 3.32
C GLU A 125 -4.52 -19.33 2.11
N GLU A 126 -5.40 -20.32 2.13
CA GLU A 126 -6.38 -20.53 1.07
C GLU A 126 -7.39 -19.36 1.00
N HIS A 127 -7.91 -18.92 2.15
CA HIS A 127 -8.80 -17.77 2.18
C HIS A 127 -8.12 -16.50 1.65
N ARG A 128 -6.87 -16.23 2.04
CA ARG A 128 -6.08 -15.12 1.49
C ARG A 128 -5.84 -15.24 0.00
N PHE A 129 -5.51 -16.45 -0.46
CA PHE A 129 -5.33 -16.70 -1.89
C PHE A 129 -6.60 -16.37 -2.68
N GLN A 130 -7.77 -16.73 -2.19
CA GLN A 130 -9.06 -16.38 -2.81
C GLN A 130 -9.26 -14.85 -2.87
N LEU A 131 -8.93 -14.12 -1.81
CA LEU A 131 -9.03 -12.66 -1.79
C LEU A 131 -8.06 -11.98 -2.76
N VAL A 132 -6.87 -12.53 -2.92
CA VAL A 132 -5.82 -11.99 -3.81
C VAL A 132 -6.17 -12.23 -5.29
N GLN A 133 -6.95 -13.25 -5.62
CA GLN A 133 -7.24 -13.61 -7.03
C GLN A 133 -7.76 -12.45 -7.87
N ARG A 134 -8.49 -11.49 -7.28
CA ARG A 134 -8.98 -10.30 -7.98
C ARG A 134 -7.88 -9.36 -8.49
N PHE A 135 -6.66 -9.50 -7.96
CA PHE A 135 -5.48 -8.72 -8.35
C PHE A 135 -4.51 -9.51 -9.23
N THR A 136 -4.95 -10.65 -9.73
CA THR A 136 -4.14 -11.55 -10.54
C THR A 136 -4.85 -11.86 -11.87
N ILE A 137 -4.12 -12.49 -12.78
CA ILE A 137 -4.61 -12.83 -14.12
C ILE A 137 -4.55 -14.36 -14.27
N PRO A 138 -5.61 -15.04 -14.73
CA PRO A 138 -5.54 -16.48 -14.96
C PRO A 138 -4.53 -16.82 -16.07
N ILE A 139 -3.80 -17.92 -15.92
CA ILE A 139 -2.96 -18.47 -16.99
C ILE A 139 -3.88 -19.02 -18.08
N THR A 140 -3.68 -18.58 -19.31
CA THR A 140 -4.47 -18.99 -20.47
C THR A 140 -3.63 -19.59 -21.61
N GLN A 141 -2.31 -19.49 -21.52
CA GLN A 141 -1.37 -19.89 -22.56
C GLN A 141 -0.12 -20.53 -21.94
N ASP A 142 0.42 -21.56 -22.61
CA ASP A 142 1.54 -22.33 -22.04
C ASP A 142 2.81 -21.54 -21.83
N PHE A 143 3.16 -20.59 -22.71
CA PHE A 143 4.37 -19.79 -22.54
C PHE A 143 4.33 -18.91 -21.25
N GLN A 144 3.14 -18.62 -20.70
CA GLN A 144 3.02 -17.88 -19.45
C GLN A 144 3.55 -18.67 -18.25
N LYS A 145 3.61 -19.99 -18.35
CA LYS A 145 4.21 -20.89 -17.34
C LYS A 145 5.73 -20.72 -17.25
N GLU A 146 6.35 -20.07 -18.24
CA GLU A 146 7.77 -19.75 -18.23
C GLU A 146 8.13 -18.53 -17.37
N PHE A 147 7.14 -17.80 -16.86
CA PHE A 147 7.40 -16.72 -15.90
C PHE A 147 7.99 -17.29 -14.61
N VAL A 148 8.48 -16.42 -13.73
CA VAL A 148 9.08 -16.89 -12.47
C VAL A 148 8.04 -17.62 -11.63
N VAL A 149 8.36 -18.86 -11.25
CA VAL A 149 7.46 -19.73 -10.48
C VAL A 149 7.58 -19.44 -8.99
N GLY A 150 6.45 -19.13 -8.35
CA GLY A 150 6.32 -18.99 -6.91
C GLY A 150 5.98 -20.31 -6.22
N SER A 151 6.35 -20.45 -4.95
CA SER A 151 6.03 -21.60 -4.10
C SER A 151 5.13 -21.25 -2.92
N GLN A 152 5.28 -20.06 -2.34
CA GLN A 152 4.50 -19.62 -1.19
C GLN A 152 4.14 -18.14 -1.33
N LEU A 153 2.89 -17.80 -1.04
CA LEU A 153 2.37 -16.44 -1.08
C LEU A 153 2.36 -15.82 0.32
N TRP A 154 3.05 -14.69 0.45
CA TRP A 154 3.00 -13.80 1.62
C TRP A 154 2.13 -12.59 1.26
N ALA A 155 0.86 -12.66 1.59
CA ALA A 155 -0.10 -11.61 1.32
C ALA A 155 -0.45 -10.84 2.59
N PRO A 156 -0.92 -9.59 2.48
CA PRO A 156 -1.49 -8.85 3.61
C PRO A 156 -2.63 -9.61 4.29
N VAL A 157 -2.92 -9.24 5.53
CA VAL A 157 -4.07 -9.82 6.25
C VAL A 157 -5.40 -9.59 5.51
N ASP A 158 -6.34 -10.46 5.74
CA ASP A 158 -7.63 -10.54 5.02
C ASP A 158 -8.40 -9.21 5.00
N THR A 159 -8.37 -8.47 6.12
CA THR A 159 -9.05 -7.17 6.24
C THR A 159 -8.48 -6.13 5.28
N PHE A 160 -7.17 -6.14 5.03
CA PHE A 160 -6.55 -5.23 4.05
C PHE A 160 -6.82 -5.69 2.63
N LEU A 161 -6.69 -6.99 2.37
CA LEU A 161 -7.03 -7.53 1.06
C LEU A 161 -8.47 -7.23 0.68
N ALA A 162 -9.42 -7.30 1.63
CA ALA A 162 -10.82 -6.98 1.37
C ALA A 162 -11.06 -5.50 1.02
N THR A 163 -10.23 -4.58 1.49
CA THR A 163 -10.40 -3.12 1.34
C THR A 163 -9.41 -2.46 0.40
N ALA A 164 -8.35 -3.16 0.01
CA ALA A 164 -7.34 -2.67 -0.91
C ALA A 164 -7.92 -2.35 -2.29
N ARG A 165 -7.42 -1.31 -2.93
CA ARG A 165 -7.63 -1.04 -4.35
C ARG A 165 -6.89 -2.05 -5.22
N GLY A 166 -5.70 -2.49 -4.78
CA GLY A 166 -4.87 -3.47 -5.45
C GLY A 166 -3.84 -4.11 -4.53
N ALA A 167 -3.22 -5.19 -5.00
CA ALA A 167 -2.04 -5.78 -4.39
C ALA A 167 -1.10 -6.32 -5.48
N GLY A 168 0.20 -6.27 -5.23
CA GLY A 168 1.18 -6.72 -6.22
C GLY A 168 2.55 -7.06 -5.62
N GLN A 169 3.39 -7.73 -6.40
CA GLN A 169 4.71 -8.21 -6.00
C GLN A 169 5.71 -7.06 -5.85
N VAL A 170 6.53 -7.09 -4.80
CA VAL A 170 7.53 -6.04 -4.50
C VAL A 170 8.94 -6.59 -4.40
N GLN A 171 9.28 -7.58 -5.17
CA GLN A 171 10.55 -8.29 -5.06
C GLN A 171 11.62 -7.70 -5.99
N PRO A 172 12.57 -6.89 -5.48
CA PRO A 172 13.72 -6.45 -6.27
C PRO A 172 14.70 -7.61 -6.49
N ILE A 173 15.32 -7.64 -7.67
CA ILE A 173 16.35 -8.62 -7.98
C ILE A 173 17.61 -7.85 -8.36
N PRO A 174 18.58 -7.75 -7.47
CA PRO A 174 19.88 -7.22 -7.83
C PRO A 174 20.60 -8.19 -8.77
N ASP A 175 21.26 -7.63 -9.77
CA ASP A 175 22.26 -8.34 -10.57
C ASP A 175 23.45 -8.73 -9.67
N MET A 176 24.41 -9.51 -10.18
CA MET A 176 25.57 -10.00 -9.40
C MET A 176 26.42 -8.86 -8.79
N ASP A 177 26.36 -7.67 -9.35
CA ASP A 177 27.05 -6.47 -8.84
C ASP A 177 26.21 -5.64 -7.85
N GLY A 178 25.06 -6.15 -7.41
CA GLY A 178 24.16 -5.50 -6.48
C GLY A 178 23.24 -4.44 -7.09
N ILE A 179 23.32 -4.17 -8.39
CA ILE A 179 22.51 -3.16 -9.04
C ILE A 179 21.23 -3.77 -9.59
N VAL A 180 20.08 -3.18 -9.26
CA VAL A 180 18.78 -3.60 -9.77
C VAL A 180 18.57 -2.99 -11.17
N ARG A 181 18.79 -3.77 -12.22
CA ARG A 181 18.53 -3.36 -13.61
C ARG A 181 17.25 -3.95 -14.18
N ARG A 182 16.74 -4.97 -13.53
CA ARG A 182 15.54 -5.69 -13.96
C ARG A 182 14.57 -5.82 -12.80
N ASN A 183 13.30 -5.79 -13.14
CA ASN A 183 12.25 -6.16 -12.20
C ASN A 183 11.47 -7.34 -12.78
N ARG A 184 11.00 -8.25 -11.94
CA ARG A 184 10.07 -9.30 -12.32
C ARG A 184 8.68 -8.69 -12.39
N ALA A 185 8.21 -8.45 -13.61
CA ALA A 185 6.89 -7.88 -13.81
C ALA A 185 5.78 -8.87 -13.45
N PHE A 186 6.05 -10.18 -13.64
CA PHE A 186 5.07 -11.24 -13.52
C PHE A 186 5.69 -12.48 -12.86
N TYR A 187 4.93 -13.06 -11.93
CA TYR A 187 5.16 -14.36 -11.33
C TYR A 187 4.00 -15.28 -11.69
N VAL A 188 4.22 -16.58 -11.67
CA VAL A 188 3.16 -17.59 -11.78
C VAL A 188 3.08 -18.43 -10.52
N TYR A 189 1.87 -18.58 -10.02
CA TYR A 189 1.59 -19.40 -8.86
C TYR A 189 0.15 -19.89 -8.95
N ASP A 190 -0.04 -21.20 -8.79
CA ASP A 190 -1.34 -21.86 -8.71
C ASP A 190 -2.37 -21.39 -9.75
N GLY A 191 -2.06 -21.57 -11.03
CA GLY A 191 -2.94 -21.24 -12.15
C GLY A 191 -3.06 -19.75 -12.48
N ARG A 192 -2.31 -18.88 -11.81
CA ARG A 192 -2.46 -17.43 -11.92
C ARG A 192 -1.14 -16.71 -12.10
N ILE A 193 -1.23 -15.58 -12.80
CA ILE A 193 -0.14 -14.62 -12.97
C ILE A 193 -0.31 -13.52 -11.92
N PHE A 194 0.72 -13.27 -11.16
CA PHE A 194 0.81 -12.24 -10.13
C PHE A 194 1.66 -11.08 -10.65
N PRO A 195 1.06 -9.93 -11.00
CA PRO A 195 1.80 -8.76 -11.45
C PRO A 195 2.59 -8.11 -10.30
N SER A 196 3.65 -7.38 -10.65
CA SER A 196 4.31 -6.48 -9.69
C SER A 196 3.38 -5.34 -9.25
N LEU A 197 3.63 -4.80 -8.06
CA LEU A 197 2.84 -3.69 -7.50
C LEU A 197 2.83 -2.49 -8.45
N SER A 198 3.96 -2.18 -9.07
CA SER A 198 4.08 -1.10 -10.04
C SER A 198 3.20 -1.32 -11.28
N ILE A 199 3.08 -2.55 -11.77
CA ILE A 199 2.20 -2.89 -12.91
C ILE A 199 0.73 -2.76 -12.51
N VAL A 200 0.35 -3.25 -11.32
CA VAL A 200 -1.04 -3.13 -10.82
C VAL A 200 -1.44 -1.66 -10.68
N MET A 201 -0.58 -0.85 -10.04
CA MET A 201 -0.84 0.59 -9.86
C MET A 201 -0.89 1.34 -11.19
N ALA A 202 0.06 1.07 -12.10
CA ALA A 202 0.08 1.71 -13.40
C ALA A 202 -1.14 1.34 -14.25
N ALA A 203 -1.53 0.07 -14.27
CA ALA A 203 -2.71 -0.38 -15.01
C ALA A 203 -3.99 0.30 -14.54
N ASP A 204 -4.20 0.34 -13.23
CA ASP A 204 -5.37 1.01 -12.65
C ASP A 204 -5.35 2.53 -12.88
N TYR A 205 -4.17 3.18 -12.74
CA TYR A 205 -4.01 4.61 -13.03
C TYR A 205 -4.33 4.96 -14.48
N LEU A 206 -4.01 4.06 -15.41
CA LEU A 206 -4.27 4.19 -16.84
C LEU A 206 -5.66 3.69 -17.26
N GLY A 207 -6.46 3.20 -16.31
CA GLY A 207 -7.81 2.69 -16.56
C GLY A 207 -7.84 1.35 -17.32
N VAL A 208 -6.79 0.53 -17.22
CA VAL A 208 -6.67 -0.75 -17.92
C VAL A 208 -6.91 -1.90 -16.94
N PRO A 209 -8.04 -2.62 -17.04
CA PRO A 209 -8.27 -3.82 -16.22
C PRO A 209 -7.20 -4.89 -16.44
N LEU A 210 -6.73 -5.54 -15.37
CA LEU A 210 -5.76 -6.62 -15.47
C LEU A 210 -6.23 -7.76 -16.39
N SER A 211 -7.53 -8.04 -16.40
CA SER A 211 -8.16 -9.06 -17.26
C SER A 211 -8.09 -8.74 -18.76
N SER A 212 -7.81 -7.48 -19.12
CA SER A 212 -7.70 -7.07 -20.52
C SER A 212 -6.28 -7.19 -21.09
N PHE A 213 -5.29 -7.50 -20.25
CA PHE A 213 -3.90 -7.64 -20.69
C PHE A 213 -3.78 -8.70 -21.79
N LYS A 214 -3.07 -8.34 -22.86
CA LYS A 214 -2.78 -9.26 -23.96
C LYS A 214 -1.33 -9.71 -23.87
N PHE A 215 -1.14 -10.98 -23.52
CA PHE A 215 0.18 -11.59 -23.45
C PHE A 215 0.55 -12.23 -24.78
N GLU A 216 1.78 -11.98 -25.19
CA GLU A 216 2.43 -12.62 -26.34
C GLU A 216 3.87 -12.96 -25.96
N PRO A 217 4.52 -13.92 -26.59
CA PRO A 217 5.93 -14.16 -26.36
C PRO A 217 6.77 -12.89 -26.47
N GLY A 218 7.50 -12.56 -25.40
CA GLY A 218 8.37 -11.39 -25.34
C GLY A 218 7.70 -10.04 -25.11
N ARG A 219 6.36 -9.97 -24.90
CA ARG A 219 5.69 -8.71 -24.59
C ARG A 219 4.33 -8.90 -23.91
N VAL A 220 3.88 -7.84 -23.21
CA VAL A 220 2.50 -7.69 -22.78
C VAL A 220 1.97 -6.35 -23.28
N THR A 221 0.74 -6.33 -23.77
CA THR A 221 0.05 -5.13 -24.20
C THR A 221 -1.06 -4.77 -23.22
N LEU A 222 -1.07 -3.52 -22.75
CA LEU A 222 -2.12 -2.88 -21.98
C LEU A 222 -2.99 -2.10 -22.96
N PRO A 223 -4.17 -2.62 -23.33
CA PRO A 223 -4.98 -2.01 -24.38
C PRO A 223 -5.74 -0.80 -23.87
N ASN A 224 -5.98 0.16 -24.75
CA ASN A 224 -6.81 1.33 -24.48
C ASN A 224 -6.40 2.13 -23.22
N ALA A 225 -5.11 2.27 -22.96
CA ALA A 225 -4.58 3.01 -21.82
C ALA A 225 -4.84 4.52 -21.95
N HIS A 226 -5.44 5.12 -20.91
CA HIS A 226 -5.69 6.55 -20.83
C HIS A 226 -4.47 7.27 -20.23
N ILE A 227 -3.61 7.80 -21.10
CA ILE A 227 -2.40 8.49 -20.66
C ILE A 227 -2.74 9.95 -20.35
N PRO A 228 -2.44 10.48 -19.14
CA PRO A 228 -2.70 11.86 -18.81
C PRO A 228 -2.07 12.84 -19.80
N GLY A 229 -2.87 13.75 -20.32
CA GLY A 229 -2.42 14.73 -21.31
C GLY A 229 -2.52 14.27 -22.78
N GLU A 230 -2.80 13.00 -23.04
CA GLU A 230 -3.09 12.52 -24.40
C GLU A 230 -4.59 12.61 -24.72
N PRO A 231 -4.96 13.01 -25.96
CA PRO A 231 -6.36 13.25 -26.33
C PRO A 231 -7.18 11.97 -26.52
N ALA A 232 -6.53 10.83 -26.74
CA ALA A 232 -7.18 9.54 -26.98
C ALA A 232 -6.40 8.41 -26.29
N PRO A 233 -7.11 7.33 -25.85
CA PRO A 233 -6.45 6.16 -25.32
C PRO A 233 -5.64 5.47 -26.43
N ARG A 234 -4.54 4.82 -26.00
CA ARG A 234 -3.71 3.99 -26.89
C ARG A 234 -3.21 2.74 -26.18
N ASP A 235 -2.77 1.78 -26.96
CA ASP A 235 -2.14 0.57 -26.43
C ASP A 235 -0.73 0.90 -25.91
N ILE A 236 -0.41 0.38 -24.73
CA ILE A 236 0.96 0.41 -24.21
C ILE A 236 1.55 -0.98 -24.31
N VAL A 237 2.67 -1.09 -25.01
CA VAL A 237 3.41 -2.34 -25.16
C VAL A 237 4.60 -2.33 -24.21
N ILE A 238 4.67 -3.33 -23.33
CA ILE A 238 5.78 -3.55 -22.40
C ILE A 238 6.59 -4.75 -22.90
N PRO A 239 7.85 -4.55 -23.34
CA PRO A 239 8.72 -5.65 -23.69
C PRO A 239 9.04 -6.51 -22.47
N LEU A 240 8.96 -7.82 -22.62
CA LEU A 240 9.30 -8.80 -21.59
C LEU A 240 10.61 -9.51 -21.97
N GLY A 241 11.54 -9.49 -21.05
CA GLY A 241 12.71 -10.37 -21.08
C GLY A 241 12.39 -11.78 -20.60
N ALA A 242 13.41 -12.58 -20.45
CA ALA A 242 13.27 -13.95 -19.94
C ALA A 242 12.49 -13.98 -18.63
N ARG A 243 11.61 -14.98 -18.51
CA ARG A 243 10.79 -15.21 -17.31
C ARG A 243 9.92 -14.01 -16.88
N GLY A 244 9.41 -13.20 -17.82
CA GLY A 244 8.52 -12.09 -17.50
C GLY A 244 9.21 -10.89 -16.83
N THR A 245 10.52 -10.73 -17.01
CA THR A 245 11.26 -9.57 -16.49
C THR A 245 11.11 -8.35 -17.39
N ILE A 246 11.21 -7.17 -16.80
CA ILE A 246 11.31 -5.88 -17.50
C ILE A 246 12.60 -5.17 -17.13
N LEU A 247 13.16 -4.38 -18.05
CA LEU A 247 14.25 -3.48 -17.74
C LEU A 247 13.73 -2.27 -16.97
N VAL A 248 14.42 -1.92 -15.89
CA VAL A 248 14.13 -0.72 -15.13
C VAL A 248 14.78 0.47 -15.83
N ASN A 249 13.96 1.42 -16.25
CA ASN A 249 14.46 2.70 -16.76
C ASN A 249 14.64 3.67 -15.58
N TRP A 250 15.80 3.67 -14.96
CA TRP A 250 16.10 4.55 -13.85
C TRP A 250 16.00 6.02 -14.27
N ALA A 251 15.07 6.75 -13.67
CA ALA A 251 14.78 8.13 -14.04
C ALA A 251 15.89 9.12 -13.63
N GLY A 252 16.77 8.72 -12.70
CA GLY A 252 17.90 9.53 -12.25
C GLY A 252 18.30 9.23 -10.81
N ASP A 253 19.03 10.15 -10.21
CA ASP A 253 19.50 10.09 -8.83
C ASP A 253 18.33 10.15 -7.84
N TYR A 254 18.43 9.38 -6.75
CA TYR A 254 17.41 9.28 -5.72
C TYR A 254 16.98 10.66 -5.19
N ARG A 255 17.91 11.54 -4.86
CA ARG A 255 17.62 12.82 -4.24
C ARG A 255 17.03 13.87 -5.17
N SER A 256 17.28 13.77 -6.49
CA SER A 256 16.89 14.78 -7.46
C SER A 256 15.70 14.40 -8.34
N THR A 257 15.35 13.12 -8.39
CA THR A 257 14.32 12.60 -9.31
C THR A 257 12.93 12.61 -8.72
N TYR A 258 12.80 12.28 -7.44
CA TYR A 258 11.54 12.16 -6.72
C TYR A 258 11.46 13.18 -5.60
N ARG A 259 10.25 13.47 -5.15
CA ARG A 259 10.01 14.18 -3.89
C ARG A 259 10.01 13.18 -2.75
N HIS A 260 10.85 13.43 -1.76
CA HIS A 260 11.00 12.60 -0.57
C HIS A 260 10.49 13.35 0.64
N PHE A 261 9.61 12.74 1.39
CA PHE A 261 9.06 13.30 2.62
C PHE A 261 9.33 12.30 3.77
N PRO A 262 10.05 12.71 4.82
CA PRO A 262 10.15 11.89 6.02
C PRO A 262 8.77 11.60 6.59
N TYR A 263 8.52 10.36 6.97
CA TYR A 263 7.25 9.91 7.51
C TYR A 263 6.79 10.76 8.71
N ALA A 264 7.70 11.01 9.67
CA ALA A 264 7.43 11.86 10.82
C ALA A 264 7.11 13.32 10.44
N SER A 265 7.74 13.85 9.39
CA SER A 265 7.47 15.22 8.92
C SER A 265 6.06 15.37 8.35
N VAL A 266 5.59 14.39 7.59
CA VAL A 266 4.22 14.40 7.05
C VAL A 266 3.19 14.40 8.18
N LYS A 267 3.40 13.56 9.19
CA LYS A 267 2.54 13.49 10.38
C LYS A 267 2.53 14.81 11.13
N THR A 268 3.71 15.39 11.45
CA THR A 268 3.84 16.64 12.21
C THR A 268 3.22 17.82 11.46
N PHE A 269 3.48 17.93 10.16
CA PHE A 269 2.89 18.98 9.32
C PHE A 269 1.37 19.00 9.40
N TRP A 270 0.75 17.81 9.29
CA TRP A 270 -0.71 17.69 9.34
C TRP A 270 -1.27 18.06 10.72
N GLU A 271 -0.62 17.64 11.81
CA GLU A 271 -1.03 17.96 13.17
C GLU A 271 -1.00 19.47 13.44
N VAL A 272 0.05 20.13 12.99
CA VAL A 272 0.16 21.59 13.10
C VAL A 272 -0.93 22.30 12.28
N HIS A 273 -1.13 21.87 11.03
CA HIS A 273 -2.12 22.46 10.14
C HIS A 273 -3.56 22.26 10.65
N GLN A 274 -3.89 21.10 11.21
CA GLN A 274 -5.20 20.89 11.84
C GLN A 274 -5.39 21.80 13.07
N ARG A 275 -4.36 21.98 13.90
CA ARG A 275 -4.42 22.89 15.06
C ARG A 275 -4.63 24.33 14.61
N GLU A 276 -3.95 24.79 13.57
CA GLU A 276 -4.13 26.12 13.02
C GLU A 276 -5.53 26.34 12.45
N GLN A 277 -6.08 25.35 11.74
CA GLN A 277 -7.45 25.40 11.24
C GLN A 277 -8.47 25.45 12.38
N LEU A 278 -8.31 24.60 13.41
CA LEU A 278 -9.14 24.62 14.60
C LEU A 278 -9.06 25.94 15.34
N ALA A 279 -7.86 26.48 15.54
CA ALA A 279 -7.66 27.79 16.15
C ALA A 279 -8.31 28.91 15.34
N GLY A 280 -8.26 28.83 14.01
CA GLY A 280 -8.95 29.75 13.11
C GLY A 280 -10.48 29.66 13.16
N LEU A 281 -11.04 28.44 13.35
CA LEU A 281 -12.46 28.23 13.56
C LEU A 281 -12.91 28.79 14.92
N VAL A 282 -12.19 28.43 15.98
CA VAL A 282 -12.47 28.95 17.34
C VAL A 282 -12.42 30.46 17.38
N LYS A 283 -11.38 31.10 16.77
CA LYS A 283 -11.32 32.58 16.68
C LYS A 283 -12.51 33.18 15.93
N ARG A 284 -13.01 32.53 14.87
CA ARG A 284 -14.20 32.99 14.12
C ARG A 284 -15.47 32.86 14.94
N ASP A 285 -15.61 31.77 15.66
CA ASP A 285 -16.81 31.53 16.49
C ASP A 285 -16.82 32.47 17.71
N LEU A 286 -15.68 32.68 18.36
CA LEU A 286 -15.52 33.71 19.43
C LEU A 286 -15.76 35.11 18.93
N ALA A 287 -15.42 35.43 17.69
CA ALA A 287 -15.71 36.74 17.10
C ALA A 287 -17.19 36.96 16.78
N ARG A 288 -17.93 35.85 16.54
CA ARG A 288 -19.39 35.87 16.30
C ARG A 288 -20.22 35.87 17.59
N ASP A 289 -19.72 35.18 18.62
CA ASP A 289 -20.37 35.07 19.93
C ASP A 289 -19.32 35.17 21.05
N PRO A 290 -19.04 36.40 21.54
CA PRO A 290 -18.09 36.64 22.63
C PRO A 290 -18.46 35.94 23.95
N ALA A 291 -19.76 35.59 24.16
CA ALA A 291 -20.18 34.94 25.38
C ALA A 291 -19.67 33.47 25.47
N LEU A 292 -19.24 32.88 24.36
CA LEU A 292 -18.54 31.59 24.38
C LEU A 292 -17.21 31.59 25.13
N LEU A 293 -16.57 32.77 25.23
CA LEU A 293 -15.34 32.98 26.04
C LEU A 293 -15.63 32.81 27.53
N ASP A 294 -16.74 33.36 28.01
CA ASP A 294 -17.11 33.27 29.41
C ASP A 294 -17.43 31.80 29.84
N GLY A 295 -17.99 31.03 28.93
CA GLY A 295 -18.22 29.60 29.14
C GLY A 295 -16.93 28.76 29.17
N LEU A 296 -15.92 29.11 28.37
CA LEU A 296 -14.61 28.45 28.35
C LEU A 296 -13.71 28.85 29.52
N MET A 297 -13.84 30.09 30.02
CA MET A 297 -13.04 30.60 31.13
C MET A 297 -13.71 30.38 32.49
N GLY A 298 -15.03 30.11 32.51
CA GLY A 298 -15.81 29.91 33.73
C GLY A 298 -15.89 28.46 34.23
N GLY A 299 -15.32 27.51 33.51
CA GLY A 299 -15.12 26.14 34.00
C GLY A 299 -14.00 26.13 35.03
N GLN A 300 -14.32 26.34 36.29
CA GLN A 300 -13.42 26.02 37.40
C GLN A 300 -13.09 24.51 37.30
N ILE A 301 -11.81 24.23 37.17
CA ILE A 301 -11.26 22.90 37.43
C ILE A 301 -11.28 22.77 38.97
N ASP A 302 -12.28 22.07 39.51
CA ASP A 302 -12.23 21.52 40.87
C ASP A 302 -11.45 20.20 40.83
#